data_6878d4de7d2030fc306c885f2f7761af
#
_entry.id   6878d4de7d2030fc306c885f2f7761af
#
_cell.length_a   1.000
_cell.length_b   1.000
_cell.length_c   1.000
_cell.angle_alpha   90.00
_cell.angle_beta   90.00
_cell.angle_gamma   90.00
#
_symmetry.space_group_name_H-M   'P 1'
#
loop_
_entity.id
_entity.type
_entity.pdbx_description
1 polymer ?
#
loop_
_entity_poly.entity_id
_entity_poly.type
_entity_poly.pdbx_seq_one_letter_code
_entity_poly.pdbx_strand_id
1 'polypeptide(L)'
;MKNEMQEFLTYLKVERRYSPETIHAYDRDIQHFFDYLTEVPIHSWNEVSVVDVRIYLGVLHRENYNRSSISRFLSSLRSFYHFLVERGVVETNPFASVSYKKGKMRLPEFFYEDEIEKFIDSIDGNQSLDQRNKALVEVLYATGMRVSELTNLTL
;
A
#
# COMPACT_ATOMS: atom_id res chain seq x y z
N MET A 1 1.14 -23.32 -3.14
CA MET A 1 1.39 -21.86 -3.26
C MET A 1 0.13 -21.02 -3.03
N LYS A 2 -1.02 -21.31 -3.66
CA LYS A 2 -2.23 -20.47 -3.46
C LYS A 2 -2.86 -20.62 -2.07
N ASN A 3 -2.75 -21.80 -1.45
CA ASN A 3 -3.30 -22.05 -0.11
C ASN A 3 -2.60 -21.19 0.95
N GLU A 4 -1.28 -21.15 0.91
CA GLU A 4 -0.46 -20.37 1.84
C GLU A 4 -0.70 -18.85 1.72
N MET A 5 -1.03 -18.36 0.51
CA MET A 5 -1.45 -16.97 0.32
C MET A 5 -2.76 -16.67 1.07
N GLN A 6 -3.76 -17.56 0.94
CA GLN A 6 -5.05 -17.39 1.63
C GLN A 6 -4.91 -17.50 3.15
N GLU A 7 -4.08 -18.42 3.63
CA GLU A 7 -3.76 -18.55 5.05
C GLU A 7 -3.10 -17.27 5.59
N PHE A 8 -2.17 -16.69 4.85
CA PHE A 8 -1.54 -15.43 5.23
C PHE A 8 -2.53 -14.27 5.28
N LEU A 9 -3.41 -14.12 4.27
CA LEU A 9 -4.43 -13.07 4.29
C LEU A 9 -5.40 -13.23 5.47
N THR A 10 -5.74 -14.49 5.81
CA THR A 10 -6.55 -14.80 6.99
C THR A 10 -5.81 -14.43 8.28
N TYR A 11 -4.52 -14.75 8.38
CA TYR A 11 -3.65 -14.36 9.49
C TYR A 11 -3.62 -12.83 9.66
N LEU A 12 -3.44 -12.07 8.57
CA LEU A 12 -3.46 -10.60 8.62
C LEU A 12 -4.79 -10.06 9.13
N LYS A 13 -5.90 -10.68 8.73
CA LYS A 13 -7.25 -10.27 9.14
C LYS A 13 -7.56 -10.61 10.59
N VAL A 14 -7.32 -11.85 10.99
CA VAL A 14 -7.77 -12.39 12.29
C VAL A 14 -6.78 -12.11 13.40
N GLU A 15 -5.50 -12.41 13.17
CA GLU A 15 -4.48 -12.30 14.21
C GLU A 15 -3.86 -10.90 14.27
N ARG A 16 -3.57 -10.30 13.10
CA ARG A 16 -2.94 -8.98 13.03
C ARG A 16 -3.94 -7.82 13.00
N ARG A 17 -5.21 -8.09 12.74
CA ARG A 17 -6.32 -7.11 12.69
C ARG A 17 -6.01 -5.93 11.76
N TYR A 18 -5.41 -6.21 10.61
CA TYR A 18 -5.13 -5.18 9.61
C TYR A 18 -6.40 -4.68 8.96
N SER A 19 -6.39 -3.42 8.51
CA SER A 19 -7.53 -2.85 7.77
C SER A 19 -7.76 -3.58 6.44
N PRO A 20 -9.00 -3.61 5.93
CA PRO A 20 -9.31 -4.21 4.64
C PRO A 20 -8.42 -3.68 3.51
N GLU A 21 -8.14 -2.37 3.48
CA GLU A 21 -7.30 -1.73 2.48
C GLU A 21 -5.86 -2.25 2.53
N THR A 22 -5.34 -2.45 3.75
CA THR A 22 -4.00 -3.03 3.94
C THR A 22 -3.97 -4.47 3.44
N ILE A 23 -4.97 -5.29 3.78
CA ILE A 23 -5.07 -6.69 3.32
C ILE A 23 -5.15 -6.75 1.80
N HIS A 24 -5.97 -5.90 1.16
CA HIS A 24 -6.05 -5.81 -0.30
C HIS A 24 -4.73 -5.38 -0.95
N ALA A 25 -3.97 -4.49 -0.30
CA ALA A 25 -2.65 -4.10 -0.80
C ALA A 25 -1.67 -5.27 -0.75
N TYR A 26 -1.65 -6.03 0.36
CA TYR A 26 -0.82 -7.23 0.50
C TYR A 26 -1.20 -8.31 -0.51
N ASP A 27 -2.50 -8.58 -0.67
CA ASP A 27 -3.02 -9.55 -1.63
C ASP A 27 -2.53 -9.24 -3.06
N ARG A 28 -2.71 -8.00 -3.51
CA ARG A 28 -2.24 -7.57 -4.85
C ARG A 28 -0.75 -7.72 -5.02
N ASP A 29 0.04 -7.38 -4.00
CA ASP A 29 1.49 -7.46 -4.07
C ASP A 29 1.97 -8.91 -4.16
N ILE A 30 1.38 -9.81 -3.36
CA ILE A 30 1.72 -11.23 -3.34
C ILE A 30 1.23 -11.90 -4.63
N GLN A 31 0.02 -11.57 -5.10
CA GLN A 31 -0.52 -12.09 -6.35
C GLN A 31 0.37 -11.71 -7.53
N HIS A 32 0.82 -10.46 -7.63
CA HIS A 32 1.73 -10.01 -8.67
C HIS A 32 3.06 -10.80 -8.67
N PHE A 33 3.60 -11.08 -7.49
CA PHE A 33 4.80 -11.91 -7.37
C PHE A 33 4.53 -13.37 -7.75
N PHE A 34 3.38 -13.92 -7.34
CA PHE A 34 2.96 -15.27 -7.72
C PHE A 34 2.81 -15.40 -9.23
N ASP A 35 2.19 -14.43 -9.90
CA ASP A 35 2.03 -14.41 -11.35
C ASP A 35 3.40 -14.40 -12.05
N TYR A 36 4.34 -13.58 -11.59
CA TYR A 36 5.72 -13.61 -12.05
C TYR A 36 6.36 -15.01 -11.89
N LEU A 37 6.15 -15.69 -10.76
CA LEU A 37 6.70 -17.03 -10.55
C LEU A 37 6.11 -18.08 -11.50
N THR A 38 4.91 -17.88 -12.03
CA THR A 38 4.32 -18.78 -13.03
C THR A 38 5.02 -18.69 -14.39
N GLU A 39 5.73 -17.60 -14.67
CA GLU A 39 6.47 -17.38 -15.92
C GLU A 39 7.91 -17.91 -15.88
N VAL A 40 8.37 -18.32 -14.70
CA VAL A 40 9.72 -18.86 -14.48
C VAL A 40 9.64 -20.29 -13.92
N PRO A 41 10.70 -21.12 -14.04
CA PRO A 41 10.68 -22.51 -13.58
C PRO A 41 10.82 -22.63 -12.04
N ILE A 42 9.94 -21.94 -11.31
CA ILE A 42 9.86 -21.96 -9.84
C ILE A 42 8.45 -22.44 -9.46
N HIS A 43 8.36 -23.57 -8.82
CA HIS A 43 7.10 -24.27 -8.55
C HIS A 43 6.70 -24.28 -7.06
N SER A 44 7.59 -23.83 -6.19
CA SER A 44 7.33 -23.75 -4.74
C SER A 44 7.94 -22.48 -4.12
N TRP A 45 7.37 -22.05 -3.00
CA TRP A 45 7.90 -20.89 -2.26
C TRP A 45 9.33 -21.13 -1.74
N ASN A 46 9.71 -22.37 -1.49
CA ASN A 46 11.04 -22.72 -0.95
C ASN A 46 12.14 -22.68 -2.03
N GLU A 47 11.79 -22.71 -3.31
CA GLU A 47 12.73 -22.60 -4.43
C GLU A 47 13.18 -21.16 -4.69
N VAL A 48 12.45 -20.17 -4.19
CA VAL A 48 12.76 -18.76 -4.42
C VAL A 48 14.04 -18.35 -3.68
N SER A 49 15.02 -17.90 -4.44
CA SER A 49 16.31 -17.43 -3.93
C SER A 49 16.40 -15.90 -3.88
N VAL A 50 17.43 -15.38 -3.22
CA VAL A 50 17.76 -13.94 -3.22
C VAL A 50 18.03 -13.41 -4.64
N VAL A 51 18.53 -14.28 -5.54
CA VAL A 51 18.78 -13.92 -6.95
C VAL A 51 17.46 -13.67 -7.67
N ASP A 52 16.47 -14.53 -7.46
CA ASP A 52 15.14 -14.39 -8.06
C ASP A 52 14.45 -13.11 -7.58
N VAL A 53 14.59 -12.76 -6.29
CA VAL A 53 14.10 -11.48 -5.76
C VAL A 53 14.74 -10.28 -6.47
N ARG A 54 16.04 -10.33 -6.77
CA ARG A 54 16.71 -9.26 -7.52
C ARG A 54 16.26 -9.17 -8.96
N ILE A 55 16.02 -10.32 -9.61
CA ILE A 55 15.46 -10.37 -10.97
C ILE A 55 14.05 -9.77 -10.98
N TYR A 56 13.22 -10.15 -10.00
CA TYR A 56 11.87 -9.60 -9.83
C TYR A 56 11.88 -8.08 -9.64
N LEU A 57 12.83 -7.53 -8.87
CA LEU A 57 13.01 -6.07 -8.79
C LEU A 57 13.27 -5.44 -10.17
N GLY A 58 14.04 -6.12 -11.02
CA GLY A 58 14.26 -5.70 -12.41
C GLY A 58 12.96 -5.71 -13.22
N VAL A 59 12.05 -6.67 -12.99
CA VAL A 59 10.71 -6.71 -13.59
C VAL A 59 9.90 -5.49 -13.18
N LEU A 60 9.78 -5.23 -11.88
CA LEU A 60 9.05 -4.07 -11.35
C LEU A 60 9.56 -2.73 -11.93
N HIS A 61 10.86 -2.61 -12.14
CA HIS A 61 11.44 -1.44 -12.81
C HIS A 61 11.05 -1.33 -14.27
N ARG A 62 11.04 -2.43 -15.02
CA ARG A 62 10.60 -2.45 -16.42
C ARG A 62 9.12 -2.12 -16.58
N GLU A 63 8.30 -2.48 -15.60
CA GLU A 63 6.87 -2.15 -15.53
C GLU A 63 6.62 -0.71 -15.04
N ASN A 64 7.69 0.09 -14.88
CA ASN A 64 7.63 1.49 -14.47
C ASN A 64 7.03 1.74 -13.07
N TYR A 65 7.09 0.77 -12.17
CA TYR A 65 6.72 1.01 -10.79
C TYR A 65 7.64 2.05 -10.13
N ASN A 66 7.05 2.99 -9.43
CA ASN A 66 7.82 3.99 -8.69
C ASN A 66 8.50 3.37 -7.45
N ARG A 67 9.53 4.07 -6.93
CA ARG A 67 10.33 3.58 -5.79
C ARG A 67 9.51 3.29 -4.53
N SER A 68 8.46 4.05 -4.28
CA SER A 68 7.58 3.83 -3.13
C SER A 68 6.80 2.53 -3.27
N SER A 69 6.25 2.27 -4.47
CA SER A 69 5.55 1.02 -4.78
C SER A 69 6.49 -0.18 -4.67
N ILE A 70 7.69 -0.12 -5.24
CA ILE A 70 8.69 -1.21 -5.12
C ILE A 70 9.05 -1.47 -3.66
N SER A 71 9.23 -0.42 -2.86
CA SER A 71 9.49 -0.57 -1.42
C SER A 71 8.32 -1.24 -0.69
N ARG A 72 7.07 -0.96 -1.10
CA ARG A 72 5.87 -1.60 -0.57
C ARG A 72 5.82 -3.08 -0.96
N PHE A 73 6.03 -3.42 -2.23
CA PHE A 73 6.14 -4.82 -2.69
C PHE A 73 7.13 -5.62 -1.84
N LEU A 74 8.33 -5.09 -1.64
CA LEU A 74 9.34 -5.76 -0.81
C LEU A 74 8.90 -5.92 0.65
N SER A 75 8.19 -4.95 1.20
CA SER A 75 7.68 -5.04 2.58
C SER A 75 6.59 -6.09 2.71
N SER A 76 5.65 -6.13 1.76
CA SER A 76 4.57 -7.12 1.72
C SER A 76 5.13 -8.54 1.58
N LEU A 77 6.03 -8.75 0.62
CA LEU A 77 6.64 -10.07 0.36
C LEU A 77 7.55 -10.51 1.49
N ARG A 78 8.28 -9.59 2.14
CA ARG A 78 9.09 -9.90 3.32
C ARG A 78 8.21 -10.37 4.49
N SER A 79 7.07 -9.72 4.69
CA SER A 79 6.10 -10.12 5.72
C SER A 79 5.48 -11.48 5.41
N PHE A 80 5.12 -11.73 4.15
CA PHE A 80 4.61 -13.00 3.70
C PHE A 80 5.63 -14.15 3.91
N TYR A 81 6.87 -13.97 3.48
CA TYR A 81 7.91 -14.97 3.68
C TYR A 81 8.28 -15.18 5.16
N HIS A 82 8.16 -14.15 5.99
CA HIS A 82 8.32 -14.32 7.43
C HIS A 82 7.24 -15.27 7.99
N PHE A 83 5.99 -15.06 7.59
CA PHE A 83 4.90 -15.97 7.93
C PHE A 83 5.16 -17.40 7.44
N LEU A 84 5.65 -17.59 6.21
CA LEU A 84 5.97 -18.92 5.68
C LEU A 84 7.08 -19.61 6.48
N VAL A 85 8.10 -18.87 6.94
CA VAL A 85 9.15 -19.39 7.82
C VAL A 85 8.58 -19.83 9.17
N GLU A 86 7.72 -19.00 9.78
CA GLU A 86 7.06 -19.33 11.06
C GLU A 86 6.16 -20.57 10.98
N ARG A 87 5.58 -20.82 9.80
CA ARG A 87 4.77 -22.04 9.53
C ARG A 87 5.59 -23.24 9.07
N GLY A 88 6.91 -23.11 8.92
CA GLY A 88 7.79 -24.17 8.46
C GLY A 88 7.61 -24.56 6.98
N VAL A 89 6.98 -23.69 6.17
CA VAL A 89 6.77 -23.90 4.73
C VAL A 89 8.05 -23.65 3.94
N VAL A 90 8.85 -22.68 4.39
CA VAL A 90 10.16 -22.34 3.82
C VAL A 90 11.22 -22.28 4.93
N GLU A 91 12.47 -22.55 4.59
CA GLU A 91 13.56 -22.53 5.55
C GLU A 91 14.07 -21.11 5.83
N THR A 92 14.09 -20.27 4.83
CA THR A 92 14.64 -18.91 4.91
C THR A 92 13.78 -17.89 4.18
N ASN A 93 13.92 -16.63 4.56
CA ASN A 93 13.24 -15.52 3.90
C ASN A 93 14.19 -14.83 2.89
N PRO A 94 14.03 -15.04 1.56
CA PRO A 94 14.91 -14.47 0.55
C PRO A 94 14.81 -12.94 0.45
N PHE A 95 13.74 -12.35 0.98
CA PHE A 95 13.56 -10.89 0.99
C PHE A 95 14.25 -10.21 2.19
N ALA A 96 14.71 -10.95 3.20
CA ALA A 96 15.27 -10.38 4.43
C ALA A 96 16.53 -9.55 4.18
N SER A 97 17.41 -10.02 3.30
CA SER A 97 18.70 -9.37 2.99
C SER A 97 18.61 -8.33 1.88
N VAL A 98 17.47 -8.22 1.19
CA VAL A 98 17.31 -7.28 0.07
C VAL A 98 16.90 -5.92 0.61
N SER A 99 17.79 -4.94 0.49
CA SER A 99 17.49 -3.55 0.80
C SER A 99 17.19 -2.77 -0.47
N TYR A 100 16.19 -1.90 -0.40
CA TYR A 100 15.84 -0.99 -1.49
C TYR A 100 15.83 0.44 -0.97
N LYS A 101 16.64 1.31 -1.58
CA LYS A 101 16.71 2.71 -1.17
C LYS A 101 15.38 3.40 -1.48
N LYS A 102 14.66 3.82 -0.44
CA LYS A 102 13.51 4.69 -0.58
C LYS A 102 13.92 5.93 -1.38
N GLY A 103 13.05 6.39 -2.28
CA GLY A 103 13.25 7.66 -2.96
C GLY A 103 13.38 8.82 -1.97
N LYS A 104 13.85 9.97 -2.43
CA LYS A 104 13.82 11.18 -1.61
C LYS A 104 12.37 11.43 -1.18
N MET A 105 12.16 11.61 0.11
CA MET A 105 10.87 12.01 0.63
C MET A 105 10.58 13.42 0.09
N ARG A 106 9.53 13.55 -0.72
CA ARG A 106 9.00 14.87 -1.06
C ARG A 106 8.33 15.41 0.18
N LEU A 107 8.75 16.58 0.62
CA LEU A 107 8.01 17.30 1.65
C LEU A 107 6.63 17.62 1.07
N PRO A 108 5.56 17.40 1.82
CA PRO A 108 4.24 17.85 1.38
C PRO A 108 4.25 19.35 1.13
N GLU A 109 3.66 19.77 0.03
CA GLU A 109 3.31 21.17 -0.16
C GLU A 109 2.16 21.48 0.79
N PHE A 110 2.23 22.61 1.47
CA PHE A 110 1.20 23.06 2.39
C PHE A 110 0.71 24.44 1.92
N PHE A 111 -0.56 24.67 2.15
CA PHE A 111 -1.15 25.98 1.91
C PHE A 111 -0.91 26.88 3.12
N TYR A 112 -0.63 28.15 2.87
CA TYR A 112 -0.64 29.17 3.91
C TYR A 112 -2.09 29.55 4.27
N GLU A 113 -2.28 30.12 5.44
CA GLU A 113 -3.61 30.46 5.96
C GLU A 113 -4.40 31.39 5.02
N ASP A 114 -3.73 32.41 4.49
CA ASP A 114 -4.32 33.35 3.51
C ASP A 114 -4.68 32.68 2.17
N GLU A 115 -4.00 31.61 1.77
CA GLU A 115 -4.32 30.84 0.56
C GLU A 115 -5.58 29.99 0.77
N ILE A 116 -5.71 29.40 1.97
CA ILE A 116 -6.90 28.64 2.35
C ILE A 116 -8.12 29.54 2.45
N GLU A 117 -8.00 30.72 3.09
CA GLU A 117 -9.09 31.68 3.17
C GLU A 117 -9.55 32.11 1.78
N LYS A 118 -8.64 32.51 0.89
CA LYS A 118 -8.95 32.83 -0.50
C LYS A 118 -9.61 31.68 -1.26
N PHE A 119 -9.17 30.44 -0.99
CA PHE A 119 -9.76 29.26 -1.61
C PHE A 119 -11.21 29.06 -1.13
N ILE A 120 -11.46 29.14 0.16
CA ILE A 120 -12.81 29.03 0.74
C ILE A 120 -13.73 30.12 0.20
N ASP A 121 -13.23 31.36 0.12
CA ASP A 121 -14.00 32.52 -0.40
C ASP A 121 -14.26 32.42 -1.90
N SER A 122 -13.38 31.71 -2.64
CA SER A 122 -13.60 31.50 -4.09
C SER A 122 -14.75 30.52 -4.38
N ILE A 123 -15.20 29.75 -3.37
CA ILE A 123 -16.40 28.91 -3.48
C ILE A 123 -17.63 29.82 -3.29
N ASP A 124 -17.90 30.60 -4.30
CA ASP A 124 -18.93 31.66 -4.29
C ASP A 124 -20.22 31.16 -4.94
N GLY A 125 -20.97 30.29 -4.25
CA GLY A 125 -22.15 29.70 -4.83
C GLY A 125 -23.41 29.86 -3.99
N ASN A 126 -24.46 30.36 -4.64
CA ASN A 126 -25.82 30.33 -4.13
C ASN A 126 -26.51 28.95 -4.34
N GLN A 127 -25.83 28.03 -4.99
CA GLN A 127 -26.35 26.67 -5.22
C GLN A 127 -26.05 25.74 -4.02
N SER A 128 -26.94 24.80 -3.77
CA SER A 128 -26.79 23.86 -2.66
C SER A 128 -25.49 23.05 -2.72
N LEU A 129 -24.99 22.79 -3.92
CA LEU A 129 -23.71 22.07 -4.12
C LEU A 129 -22.50 22.90 -3.67
N ASP A 130 -22.53 24.20 -3.95
CA ASP A 130 -21.43 25.11 -3.57
C ASP A 130 -21.39 25.30 -2.06
N GLN A 131 -22.56 25.48 -1.44
CA GLN A 131 -22.68 25.55 0.02
C GLN A 131 -22.17 24.28 0.70
N ARG A 132 -22.54 23.11 0.15
CA ARG A 132 -22.02 21.83 0.63
C ARG A 132 -20.50 21.76 0.47
N ASN A 133 -19.96 22.12 -0.68
CA ASN A 133 -18.52 22.05 -0.95
C ASN A 133 -17.75 23.01 -0.02
N LYS A 134 -18.25 24.21 0.21
CA LYS A 134 -17.67 25.16 1.17
C LYS A 134 -17.64 24.57 2.57
N ALA A 135 -18.76 24.04 3.05
CA ALA A 135 -18.85 23.39 4.37
C ALA A 135 -17.88 22.20 4.51
N LEU A 136 -17.73 21.38 3.46
CA LEU A 136 -16.77 20.26 3.47
C LEU A 136 -15.33 20.74 3.64
N VAL A 137 -14.93 21.78 2.91
CA VAL A 137 -13.58 22.36 2.99
C VAL A 137 -13.34 22.99 4.36
N GLU A 138 -14.29 23.76 4.86
CA GLU A 138 -14.21 24.37 6.19
C GLU A 138 -14.06 23.32 7.30
N VAL A 139 -14.85 22.25 7.25
CA VAL A 139 -14.75 21.14 8.24
C VAL A 139 -13.40 20.44 8.14
N LEU A 140 -12.92 20.15 6.92
CA LEU A 140 -11.59 19.53 6.73
C LEU A 140 -10.48 20.41 7.29
N TYR A 141 -10.53 21.71 7.02
CA TYR A 141 -9.52 22.65 7.50
C TYR A 141 -9.56 22.82 9.01
N ALA A 142 -10.74 23.00 9.57
CA ALA A 142 -10.92 23.22 11.02
C ALA A 142 -10.55 21.99 11.87
N THR A 143 -10.76 20.79 11.35
CA THR A 143 -10.59 19.55 12.13
C THR A 143 -9.35 18.75 11.79
N GLY A 144 -8.77 18.94 10.58
CA GLY A 144 -7.68 18.14 10.08
C GLY A 144 -8.04 16.67 9.81
N MET A 145 -9.34 16.33 9.78
CA MET A 145 -9.78 14.96 9.52
C MET A 145 -9.49 14.53 8.07
N ARG A 146 -9.39 13.22 7.84
CA ARG A 146 -9.23 12.69 6.49
C ARG A 146 -10.55 12.77 5.72
N VAL A 147 -10.46 12.89 4.39
CA VAL A 147 -11.65 12.88 3.52
C VAL A 147 -12.53 11.65 3.76
N SER A 148 -11.92 10.48 3.98
CA SER A 148 -12.67 9.24 4.29
C SER A 148 -13.39 9.31 5.64
N GLU A 149 -12.86 10.02 6.63
CA GLU A 149 -13.50 10.23 7.92
C GLU A 149 -14.69 11.20 7.75
N LEU A 150 -14.50 12.27 7.00
CA LEU A 150 -15.57 13.22 6.68
C LEU A 150 -16.74 12.58 5.93
N THR A 151 -16.46 11.74 4.92
CA THR A 151 -17.53 11.07 4.12
C THR A 151 -18.29 10.00 4.89
N ASN A 152 -17.77 9.53 6.01
CA ASN A 152 -18.42 8.56 6.91
C ASN A 152 -19.05 9.22 8.14
N LEU A 153 -19.05 10.56 8.24
CA LEU A 153 -19.79 11.24 9.29
C LEU A 153 -21.30 10.98 9.11
N THR A 154 -21.93 10.53 10.18
CA THR A 154 -23.39 10.44 10.28
C THR A 154 -23.87 11.53 11.25
N LEU A 155 -24.99 12.15 10.91
CA LEU A 155 -25.72 13.07 11.80
C LEU A 155 -26.42 12.29 12.89
#